data_a30a7a499b047d7b12575114e69f6f6f
#
_entry.id   a30a7a499b047d7b12575114e69f6f6f
#
_cell.length_a   1.000
_cell.length_b   1.000
_cell.length_c   1.000
_cell.angle_alpha   90.00
_cell.angle_beta   90.00
_cell.angle_gamma   90.00
#
_symmetry.space_group_name_H-M   'P 1'
#
loop_
_entity.id
_entity.type
_entity.pdbx_description
1 polymer ?
#
loop_
_entity_poly.entity_id
_entity_poly.type
_entity_poly.pdbx_seq_one_letter_code
_entity_poly.pdbx_strand_id
1 'polypeptide(L)'
;KHTAMVNHIVDRMTENGITVLMATHDVNYAYEWADEIMLFHEGKVLMHGSPAEVFGNRAALRRTNLEPPAVLELFESLCKKGILKASLPLPKNLKTLEKYIAEINLNPHYGGTKIMSENTKKAILAVSFGTSHNDTRAVTIDAIEQDMQNAFPDYPLYRAWTSKMIIKKVNKRDNVHIHTVKEAMEQMRADGITDVLVQPTHVINGIENDLMKEDALSYREYFHSISFGDPLLTSEQDNLEVIQA
;
A
#
# COMPACT_ATOMS: atom_id res chain seq x y z
N LYS A 1 16.09 9.50 -2.70
CA LYS A 1 17.32 9.25 -3.51
C LYS A 1 18.60 9.19 -2.66
N HIS A 2 18.81 10.07 -1.66
CA HIS A 2 20.03 10.07 -0.84
C HIS A 2 20.13 8.84 0.10
N THR A 3 19.03 8.41 0.69
CA THR A 3 19.00 7.27 1.64
C THR A 3 19.45 5.96 0.98
N ALA A 4 18.97 5.66 -0.24
CA ALA A 4 19.36 4.45 -0.95
C ALA A 4 20.86 4.40 -1.31
N MET A 5 21.46 5.56 -1.63
CA MET A 5 22.89 5.65 -1.89
C MET A 5 23.72 5.43 -0.62
N VAL A 6 23.29 5.96 0.52
CA VAL A 6 23.95 5.75 1.81
C VAL A 6 23.89 4.28 2.21
N ASN A 7 22.72 3.65 2.05
CA ASN A 7 22.53 2.22 2.33
C ASN A 7 23.51 1.36 1.52
N HIS A 8 23.60 1.60 0.21
CA HIS A 8 24.52 0.86 -0.65
C HIS A 8 25.99 1.00 -0.24
N ILE A 9 26.40 2.19 0.22
CA ILE A 9 27.76 2.43 0.73
C ILE A 9 28.00 1.65 2.02
N VAL A 10 27.05 1.72 2.97
CA VAL A 10 27.13 1.01 4.24
C VAL A 10 27.18 -0.50 4.02
N ASP A 11 26.30 -1.05 3.17
CA ASP A 11 26.29 -2.48 2.84
C ASP A 11 27.64 -2.94 2.28
N ARG A 12 28.24 -2.21 1.35
CA ARG A 12 29.55 -2.53 0.80
C ARG A 12 30.68 -2.45 1.83
N MET A 13 30.59 -1.52 2.79
CA MET A 13 31.57 -1.41 3.86
C MET A 13 31.47 -2.60 4.81
N THR A 14 30.26 -2.98 5.21
CA THR A 14 30.03 -4.11 6.11
C THR A 14 30.36 -5.46 5.46
N GLU A 15 30.06 -5.65 4.19
CA GLU A 15 30.49 -6.83 3.40
C GLU A 15 31.99 -7.00 3.36
N ASN A 16 32.76 -5.90 3.45
CA ASN A 16 34.22 -5.91 3.53
C ASN A 16 34.75 -5.97 4.97
N GLY A 17 33.89 -6.26 5.96
CA GLY A 17 34.29 -6.41 7.37
C GLY A 17 34.55 -5.08 8.09
N ILE A 18 34.11 -3.95 7.53
CA ILE A 18 34.27 -2.63 8.14
C ILE A 18 33.12 -2.35 9.08
N THR A 19 33.42 -2.04 10.35
CA THR A 19 32.39 -1.56 11.29
C THR A 19 32.07 -0.11 11.01
N VAL A 20 30.79 0.18 10.80
CA VAL A 20 30.29 1.53 10.52
C VAL A 20 29.60 2.08 11.77
N LEU A 21 30.04 3.25 12.24
CA LEU A 21 29.40 3.99 13.30
C LEU A 21 28.67 5.20 12.71
N MET A 22 27.36 5.28 12.93
CA MET A 22 26.51 6.35 12.41
C MET A 22 25.73 7.01 13.53
N ALA A 23 25.70 8.35 13.54
CA ALA A 23 24.82 9.12 14.40
C ALA A 23 23.60 9.61 13.58
N THR A 24 22.41 9.33 14.06
CA THR A 24 21.16 9.76 13.43
C THR A 24 20.08 10.03 14.47
N HIS A 25 19.10 10.82 14.11
CA HIS A 25 17.84 11.00 14.85
C HIS A 25 16.65 10.27 14.17
N ASP A 26 16.89 9.63 13.02
CA ASP A 26 15.88 8.84 12.32
C ASP A 26 15.78 7.45 12.96
N VAL A 27 14.80 7.28 13.85
CA VAL A 27 14.56 6.02 14.57
C VAL A 27 14.13 4.88 13.64
N ASN A 28 13.42 5.18 12.54
CA ASN A 28 13.00 4.15 11.58
C ASN A 28 14.21 3.59 10.83
N TYR A 29 15.09 4.49 10.37
CA TYR A 29 16.32 4.11 9.71
C TYR A 29 17.24 3.30 10.65
N ALA A 30 17.45 3.80 11.87
CA ALA A 30 18.29 3.11 12.86
C ALA A 30 17.73 1.71 13.20
N TYR A 31 16.41 1.57 13.33
CA TYR A 31 15.77 0.29 13.64
C TYR A 31 15.94 -0.74 12.51
N GLU A 32 15.84 -0.31 11.27
CA GLU A 32 15.91 -1.20 10.10
C GLU A 32 17.35 -1.66 9.82
N TRP A 33 18.33 -0.77 9.94
CA TRP A 33 19.68 -0.98 9.42
C TRP A 33 20.76 -1.29 10.46
N ALA A 34 20.60 -0.87 11.72
CA ALA A 34 21.63 -1.10 12.72
C ALA A 34 21.57 -2.53 13.27
N ASP A 35 22.76 -3.04 13.61
CA ASP A 35 22.92 -4.28 14.39
C ASP A 35 22.87 -3.97 15.89
N GLU A 36 23.45 -2.83 16.30
CA GLU A 36 23.45 -2.34 17.67
C GLU A 36 23.11 -0.85 17.72
N ILE A 37 22.42 -0.43 18.76
CA ILE A 37 22.03 0.94 19.05
C ILE A 37 22.60 1.43 20.36
N MET A 38 23.20 2.60 20.34
CA MET A 38 23.53 3.37 21.54
C MET A 38 22.64 4.58 21.63
N LEU A 39 21.76 4.62 22.63
CA LEU A 39 20.85 5.74 22.88
C LEU A 39 21.52 6.74 23.82
N PHE A 40 21.72 7.96 23.34
CA PHE A 40 22.33 9.05 24.12
C PHE A 40 21.28 9.97 24.73
N HIS A 41 21.56 10.38 25.97
CA HIS A 41 20.78 11.41 26.67
C HIS A 41 21.67 12.21 27.58
N GLU A 42 21.62 13.54 27.51
CA GLU A 42 22.43 14.47 28.37
C GLU A 42 23.93 14.12 28.39
N GLY A 43 24.49 13.79 27.22
CA GLY A 43 25.92 13.48 27.07
C GLY A 43 26.35 12.11 27.60
N LYS A 44 25.41 11.23 27.95
CA LYS A 44 25.67 9.86 28.44
C LYS A 44 24.93 8.83 27.60
N VAL A 45 25.51 7.63 27.52
CA VAL A 45 24.80 6.46 26.97
C VAL A 45 23.71 6.06 27.99
N LEU A 46 22.45 6.26 27.61
CA LEU A 46 21.31 5.86 28.42
C LEU A 46 21.01 4.36 28.29
N MET A 47 21.19 3.84 27.09
CA MET A 47 20.93 2.43 26.79
C MET A 47 21.78 1.99 25.60
N HIS A 48 22.20 0.71 25.61
CA HIS A 48 22.91 0.05 24.54
C HIS A 48 22.35 -1.36 24.37
N GLY A 49 22.15 -1.81 23.14
CA GLY A 49 21.64 -3.13 22.83
C GLY A 49 21.16 -3.23 21.39
N SER A 50 20.47 -4.33 21.09
CA SER A 50 19.83 -4.53 19.80
C SER A 50 18.75 -3.46 19.53
N PRO A 51 18.44 -3.16 18.26
CA PRO A 51 17.36 -2.22 17.92
C PRO A 51 16.03 -2.57 18.58
N ALA A 52 15.69 -3.85 18.67
CA ALA A 52 14.46 -4.32 19.31
C ALA A 52 14.42 -4.03 20.83
N GLU A 53 15.52 -4.22 21.53
CA GLU A 53 15.64 -3.93 22.97
C GLU A 53 15.58 -2.43 23.24
N VAL A 54 16.32 -1.63 22.48
CA VAL A 54 16.40 -0.18 22.69
C VAL A 54 15.08 0.50 22.33
N PHE A 55 14.52 0.23 21.16
CA PHE A 55 13.28 0.86 20.70
C PHE A 55 12.00 0.22 21.29
N GLY A 56 12.11 -0.98 21.85
CA GLY A 56 11.07 -1.60 22.67
C GLY A 56 10.93 -0.95 24.06
N ASN A 57 11.99 -0.26 24.55
CA ASN A 57 11.97 0.38 25.85
C ASN A 57 11.28 1.76 25.82
N ARG A 58 9.98 1.76 25.99
CA ARG A 58 9.14 2.98 25.97
C ARG A 58 9.58 4.02 27.01
N ALA A 59 10.11 3.62 28.16
CA ALA A 59 10.58 4.55 29.19
C ALA A 59 11.86 5.28 28.74
N ALA A 60 12.80 4.59 28.11
CA ALA A 60 14.01 5.17 27.56
C ALA A 60 13.69 6.15 26.41
N LEU A 61 12.80 5.78 25.50
CA LEU A 61 12.37 6.63 24.39
C LEU A 61 11.71 7.94 24.88
N ARG A 62 10.82 7.85 25.87
CA ARG A 62 10.20 9.06 26.46
C ARG A 62 11.22 9.99 27.08
N ARG A 63 12.25 9.47 27.75
CA ARG A 63 13.33 10.29 28.36
C ARG A 63 14.15 11.03 27.32
N THR A 64 14.33 10.44 26.13
CA THR A 64 15.08 11.02 25.01
C THR A 64 14.22 11.81 24.04
N ASN A 65 12.91 11.94 24.30
CA ASN A 65 11.93 12.58 23.42
C ASN A 65 11.93 11.98 21.99
N LEU A 66 12.15 10.67 21.90
CA LEU A 66 12.06 9.90 20.66
C LEU A 66 10.75 9.12 20.62
N GLU A 67 10.16 9.06 19.45
CA GLU A 67 9.02 8.19 19.19
C GLU A 67 9.52 6.80 18.76
N PRO A 68 8.73 5.75 18.98
CA PRO A 68 9.08 4.42 18.51
C PRO A 68 9.08 4.34 16.99
N PRO A 69 9.85 3.41 16.39
CA PRO A 69 9.76 3.12 14.97
C PRO A 69 8.32 2.80 14.54
N ALA A 70 7.87 3.40 13.43
CA ALA A 70 6.49 3.26 12.94
C ALA A 70 6.08 1.80 12.71
N VAL A 71 7.01 0.94 12.25
CA VAL A 71 6.75 -0.49 12.05
C VAL A 71 6.42 -1.22 13.36
N LEU A 72 7.06 -0.85 14.47
CA LEU A 72 6.77 -1.43 15.79
C LEU A 72 5.42 -0.96 16.31
N GLU A 73 5.09 0.31 16.15
CA GLU A 73 3.77 0.84 16.57
C GLU A 73 2.64 0.17 15.80
N LEU A 74 2.82 0.01 14.48
CA LEU A 74 1.84 -0.69 13.65
C LEU A 74 1.72 -2.15 14.05
N PHE A 75 2.82 -2.85 14.27
CA PHE A 75 2.82 -4.25 14.72
C PHE A 75 2.08 -4.39 16.06
N GLU A 76 2.40 -3.55 17.06
CA GLU A 76 1.71 -3.57 18.36
C GLU A 76 0.20 -3.27 18.22
N SER A 77 -0.17 -2.33 17.34
CA SER A 77 -1.58 -2.02 17.08
C SER A 77 -2.32 -3.22 16.48
N LEU A 78 -1.69 -3.92 15.53
CA LEU A 78 -2.25 -5.12 14.92
C LEU A 78 -2.37 -6.28 15.92
N CYS A 79 -1.40 -6.42 16.82
CA CYS A 79 -1.47 -7.39 17.91
C CYS A 79 -2.60 -7.06 18.90
N LYS A 80 -2.74 -5.79 19.30
CA LYS A 80 -3.84 -5.34 20.19
C LYS A 80 -5.23 -5.55 19.59
N LYS A 81 -5.33 -5.43 18.25
CA LYS A 81 -6.59 -5.71 17.53
C LYS A 81 -6.82 -7.20 17.28
N GLY A 82 -5.93 -8.09 17.73
CA GLY A 82 -6.02 -9.54 17.53
C GLY A 82 -5.78 -9.99 16.08
N ILE A 83 -5.27 -9.09 15.22
CA ILE A 83 -4.95 -9.40 13.82
C ILE A 83 -3.65 -10.20 13.76
N LEU A 84 -2.64 -9.82 14.53
CA LEU A 84 -1.36 -10.51 14.64
C LEU A 84 -1.19 -11.12 16.04
N LYS A 85 -0.44 -12.21 16.14
CA LYS A 85 -0.05 -12.79 17.43
C LYS A 85 1.15 -12.04 17.99
N ALA A 86 1.08 -11.64 19.25
CA ALA A 86 2.18 -11.00 19.96
C ALA A 86 3.42 -11.90 20.13
N SER A 87 3.27 -13.22 19.86
CA SER A 87 4.37 -14.18 19.86
C SER A 87 5.21 -14.20 18.58
N LEU A 88 4.80 -13.45 17.55
CA LEU A 88 5.60 -13.30 16.33
C LEU A 88 6.87 -12.47 16.63
N PRO A 89 7.99 -12.76 15.95
CA PRO A 89 9.18 -11.93 16.05
C PRO A 89 8.85 -10.47 15.67
N LEU A 90 9.52 -9.51 16.32
CA LEU A 90 9.35 -8.10 15.98
C LEU A 90 9.77 -7.85 14.52
N PRO A 91 8.93 -7.23 13.70
CA PRO A 91 9.24 -6.99 12.30
C PRO A 91 10.34 -5.93 12.16
N LYS A 92 11.39 -6.24 11.42
CA LYS A 92 12.53 -5.32 11.21
C LYS A 92 12.14 -4.15 10.27
N ASN A 93 11.19 -4.36 9.36
CA ASN A 93 10.70 -3.36 8.42
C ASN A 93 9.25 -3.66 7.98
N LEU A 94 8.66 -2.76 7.21
CA LEU A 94 7.30 -2.91 6.69
C LEU A 94 7.13 -4.18 5.83
N LYS A 95 8.13 -4.54 5.03
CA LYS A 95 8.09 -5.75 4.19
C LYS A 95 7.95 -7.04 5.02
N THR A 96 8.62 -7.09 6.17
CA THR A 96 8.46 -8.21 7.12
C THR A 96 7.07 -8.23 7.73
N LEU A 97 6.53 -7.06 8.07
CA LEU A 97 5.17 -6.94 8.61
C LEU A 97 4.11 -7.34 7.58
N GLU A 98 4.25 -6.91 6.33
CA GLU A 98 3.39 -7.33 5.21
C GLU A 98 3.40 -8.84 5.01
N LYS A 99 4.57 -9.47 5.14
CA LYS A 99 4.69 -10.94 5.08
C LYS A 99 3.87 -11.61 6.18
N TYR A 100 3.92 -11.11 7.41
CA TYR A 100 3.10 -11.65 8.52
C TYR A 100 1.60 -11.51 8.23
N ILE A 101 1.18 -10.39 7.66
CA ILE A 101 -0.23 -10.17 7.28
C ILE A 101 -0.63 -11.12 6.14
N ALA A 102 0.24 -11.32 5.15
CA ALA A 102 -0.02 -12.25 4.05
C ALA A 102 -0.13 -13.71 4.53
N GLU A 103 0.73 -14.12 5.47
CA GLU A 103 0.69 -15.47 6.05
C GLU A 103 -0.61 -15.75 6.83
N ILE A 104 -1.24 -14.73 7.44
CA ILE A 104 -2.54 -14.86 8.08
C ILE A 104 -3.63 -15.15 7.05
N ASN A 105 -3.59 -14.45 5.93
CA ASN A 105 -4.57 -14.64 4.84
C ASN A 105 -4.44 -16.02 4.18
N LEU A 106 -3.26 -16.64 4.22
CA LEU A 106 -3.00 -17.96 3.68
C LEU A 106 -3.24 -19.09 4.68
N ASN A 107 -3.32 -18.79 5.99
CA ASN A 107 -3.40 -19.81 7.04
C ASN A 107 -4.32 -19.36 8.20
N PRO A 108 -5.64 -19.72 8.18
CA PRO A 108 -6.63 -19.28 9.16
C PRO A 108 -6.29 -19.64 10.62
N HIS A 109 -5.31 -20.52 10.85
CA HIS A 109 -4.83 -20.88 12.19
C HIS A 109 -3.89 -19.88 12.84
N TYR A 110 -3.40 -18.86 12.10
CA TYR A 110 -2.49 -17.84 12.62
C TYR A 110 -3.19 -16.61 13.22
N GLY A 111 -4.46 -16.37 12.90
CA GLY A 111 -5.27 -15.26 13.41
C GLY A 111 -6.09 -15.67 14.65
N GLY A 112 -5.95 -14.94 15.72
CA GLY A 112 -6.70 -15.17 16.99
C GLY A 112 -8.16 -14.73 16.97
N THR A 113 -8.73 -14.37 15.82
CA THR A 113 -10.17 -14.16 15.65
C THR A 113 -10.57 -14.76 14.31
N LYS A 114 -11.51 -15.69 14.38
CA LYS A 114 -12.20 -16.28 13.25
C LYS A 114 -12.86 -15.15 12.47
N ILE A 115 -12.16 -14.61 11.46
CA ILE A 115 -12.82 -13.88 10.40
C ILE A 115 -13.61 -14.95 9.68
N MET A 116 -14.92 -14.91 9.86
CA MET A 116 -15.84 -15.86 9.26
C MET A 116 -15.58 -15.86 7.75
N SER A 117 -15.26 -17.04 7.21
CA SER A 117 -15.27 -17.32 5.79
C SER A 117 -16.72 -17.32 5.33
N GLU A 118 -17.31 -16.15 5.18
CA GLU A 118 -18.57 -15.98 4.49
C GLU A 118 -18.32 -15.22 3.21
N ASN A 119 -18.36 -15.96 2.09
CA ASN A 119 -18.62 -15.50 0.75
C ASN A 119 -17.83 -14.23 0.34
N THR A 120 -16.50 -14.32 0.27
CA THR A 120 -15.69 -13.22 -0.27
C THR A 120 -16.04 -13.01 -1.74
N LYS A 121 -16.70 -11.91 -2.02
CA LYS A 121 -17.05 -11.51 -3.38
C LYS A 121 -16.07 -10.44 -3.84
N LYS A 122 -15.10 -10.86 -4.66
CA LYS A 122 -14.04 -9.99 -5.18
C LYS A 122 -14.47 -9.34 -6.48
N ALA A 123 -14.03 -8.11 -6.73
CA ALA A 123 -14.29 -7.40 -7.98
C ALA A 123 -13.14 -6.46 -8.35
N ILE A 124 -13.05 -6.13 -9.62
CA ILE A 124 -12.11 -5.15 -10.18
C ILE A 124 -12.87 -3.86 -10.45
N LEU A 125 -12.32 -2.72 -10.00
CA LEU A 125 -12.75 -1.40 -10.38
C LEU A 125 -11.71 -0.79 -11.33
N ALA A 126 -11.99 -0.79 -12.64
CA ALA A 126 -11.17 -0.11 -13.62
C ALA A 126 -11.47 1.40 -13.58
N VAL A 127 -10.42 2.21 -13.34
CA VAL A 127 -10.58 3.67 -13.22
C VAL A 127 -9.79 4.37 -14.30
N SER A 128 -10.48 5.08 -15.19
CA SER A 128 -9.90 5.86 -16.29
C SER A 128 -10.16 7.35 -16.11
N PHE A 129 -9.36 8.20 -16.75
CA PHE A 129 -9.67 9.63 -16.82
C PHE A 129 -10.98 9.86 -17.59
N GLY A 130 -11.22 9.03 -18.59
CA GLY A 130 -12.37 9.11 -19.48
C GLY A 130 -12.08 9.85 -20.77
N THR A 131 -12.93 9.64 -21.78
CA THR A 131 -12.90 10.35 -23.05
C THR A 131 -14.30 10.65 -23.55
N SER A 132 -14.46 11.81 -24.20
CA SER A 132 -15.75 12.16 -24.84
C SER A 132 -15.85 11.67 -26.29
N HIS A 133 -14.85 10.98 -26.81
CA HIS A 133 -14.81 10.45 -28.17
C HIS A 133 -15.10 8.94 -28.15
N ASN A 134 -16.24 8.53 -28.68
CA ASN A 134 -16.69 7.13 -28.62
C ASN A 134 -15.76 6.18 -29.38
N ASP A 135 -15.27 6.61 -30.55
CA ASP A 135 -14.34 5.81 -31.36
C ASP A 135 -13.00 5.56 -30.60
N THR A 136 -12.47 6.62 -29.99
CA THR A 136 -11.26 6.50 -29.13
C THR A 136 -11.54 5.61 -27.93
N ARG A 137 -12.68 5.77 -27.26
CA ARG A 137 -13.05 4.94 -26.10
C ARG A 137 -13.05 3.46 -26.46
N ALA A 138 -13.67 3.11 -27.61
CA ALA A 138 -13.80 1.72 -28.03
C ALA A 138 -12.46 1.02 -28.22
N VAL A 139 -11.45 1.71 -28.76
CA VAL A 139 -10.13 1.13 -29.03
C VAL A 139 -9.12 1.34 -27.91
N THR A 140 -9.49 2.00 -26.82
CA THR A 140 -8.62 2.27 -25.66
C THR A 140 -9.27 1.75 -24.38
N ILE A 141 -10.11 2.55 -23.74
CA ILE A 141 -10.69 2.22 -22.42
C ILE A 141 -11.49 0.92 -22.48
N ASP A 142 -12.39 0.78 -23.45
CA ASP A 142 -13.22 -0.41 -23.57
C ASP A 142 -12.38 -1.66 -23.90
N ALA A 143 -11.31 -1.52 -24.71
CA ALA A 143 -10.39 -2.60 -25.03
C ALA A 143 -9.59 -3.06 -23.78
N ILE A 144 -9.02 -2.11 -23.02
CA ILE A 144 -8.29 -2.42 -21.77
C ILE A 144 -9.20 -3.13 -20.76
N GLU A 145 -10.43 -2.64 -20.59
CA GLU A 145 -11.38 -3.26 -19.68
C GLU A 145 -11.80 -4.65 -20.15
N GLN A 146 -11.94 -4.86 -21.46
CA GLN A 146 -12.22 -6.19 -22.01
C GLN A 146 -11.06 -7.16 -21.78
N ASP A 147 -9.81 -6.70 -21.91
CA ASP A 147 -8.63 -7.52 -21.64
C ASP A 147 -8.54 -7.88 -20.16
N MET A 148 -8.84 -6.92 -19.25
CA MET A 148 -8.95 -7.19 -17.82
C MET A 148 -10.02 -8.25 -17.52
N GLN A 149 -11.20 -8.13 -18.12
CA GLN A 149 -12.27 -9.10 -17.92
C GLN A 149 -11.92 -10.49 -18.48
N ASN A 150 -11.22 -10.53 -19.62
CA ASN A 150 -10.75 -11.79 -20.21
C ASN A 150 -9.67 -12.46 -19.34
N ALA A 151 -8.77 -11.66 -18.76
CA ALA A 151 -7.71 -12.18 -17.88
C ALA A 151 -8.25 -12.63 -16.51
N PHE A 152 -9.33 -12.03 -16.04
CA PHE A 152 -9.94 -12.31 -14.74
C PHE A 152 -11.46 -12.56 -14.85
N PRO A 153 -11.89 -13.64 -15.53
CA PRO A 153 -13.30 -13.87 -15.83
C PRO A 153 -14.18 -14.08 -14.58
N ASP A 154 -13.59 -14.52 -13.48
CA ASP A 154 -14.29 -14.77 -12.21
C ASP A 154 -14.51 -13.51 -11.37
N TYR A 155 -13.93 -12.38 -11.77
CA TYR A 155 -14.05 -11.11 -11.05
C TYR A 155 -14.97 -10.15 -11.83
N PRO A 156 -16.13 -9.77 -11.28
CA PRO A 156 -16.94 -8.70 -11.88
C PRO A 156 -16.11 -7.44 -12.07
N LEU A 157 -16.20 -6.84 -13.25
CA LEU A 157 -15.52 -5.60 -13.59
C LEU A 157 -16.48 -4.43 -13.49
N TYR A 158 -16.10 -3.42 -12.71
CA TYR A 158 -16.78 -2.14 -12.58
C TYR A 158 -15.96 -1.05 -13.24
N ARG A 159 -16.64 -0.06 -13.80
CA ARG A 159 -16.04 1.10 -14.48
C ARG A 159 -16.28 2.36 -13.68
N ALA A 160 -15.23 3.19 -13.55
CA ALA A 160 -15.35 4.56 -13.09
C ALA A 160 -14.45 5.50 -13.89
N TRP A 161 -14.83 6.78 -13.96
CA TRP A 161 -13.99 7.82 -14.53
C TRP A 161 -13.71 8.91 -13.49
N THR A 162 -12.56 9.60 -13.64
CA THR A 162 -12.15 10.68 -12.73
C THR A 162 -12.60 12.06 -13.23
N SER A 163 -12.65 12.29 -14.55
CA SER A 163 -13.03 13.57 -15.12
C SER A 163 -14.54 13.84 -15.08
N LYS A 164 -14.99 14.56 -14.06
CA LYS A 164 -16.40 14.94 -13.87
C LYS A 164 -17.00 15.68 -15.09
N MET A 165 -16.18 16.48 -15.78
CA MET A 165 -16.61 17.20 -16.98
C MET A 165 -16.90 16.26 -18.14
N ILE A 166 -16.04 15.26 -18.36
CA ILE A 166 -16.22 14.26 -19.41
C ILE A 166 -17.43 13.38 -19.07
N ILE A 167 -17.54 12.90 -17.82
CA ILE A 167 -18.68 12.12 -17.33
C ILE A 167 -19.99 12.86 -17.65
N LYS A 168 -20.11 14.12 -17.22
CA LYS A 168 -21.33 14.93 -17.46
C LYS A 168 -21.64 15.06 -18.94
N LYS A 169 -20.64 15.31 -19.80
CA LYS A 169 -20.80 15.45 -21.25
C LYS A 169 -21.30 14.16 -21.88
N VAL A 170 -20.65 13.01 -21.56
CA VAL A 170 -20.97 11.71 -22.12
C VAL A 170 -22.34 11.23 -21.64
N ASN A 171 -22.63 11.31 -20.36
CA ASN A 171 -23.90 10.90 -19.78
C ASN A 171 -25.07 11.66 -20.44
N LYS A 172 -24.90 12.99 -20.65
CA LYS A 172 -25.95 13.80 -21.31
C LYS A 172 -26.12 13.48 -22.79
N ARG A 173 -24.98 13.27 -23.52
CA ARG A 173 -25.02 13.04 -24.97
C ARG A 173 -25.55 11.66 -25.32
N ASP A 174 -25.06 10.62 -24.60
CA ASP A 174 -25.27 9.22 -24.95
C ASP A 174 -26.42 8.58 -24.13
N ASN A 175 -26.99 9.34 -23.20
CA ASN A 175 -28.03 8.87 -22.26
C ASN A 175 -27.57 7.61 -21.48
N VAL A 176 -26.32 7.60 -21.05
CA VAL A 176 -25.71 6.55 -20.24
C VAL A 176 -25.35 7.11 -18.87
N HIS A 177 -25.08 6.23 -17.91
CA HIS A 177 -24.56 6.63 -16.60
C HIS A 177 -23.14 6.07 -16.41
N ILE A 178 -22.14 6.91 -16.62
CA ILE A 178 -20.75 6.59 -16.27
C ILE A 178 -20.54 7.06 -14.83
N HIS A 179 -20.08 6.16 -13.98
CA HIS A 179 -19.88 6.43 -12.57
C HIS A 179 -18.60 7.23 -12.31
N THR A 180 -18.63 8.09 -11.31
CA THR A 180 -17.45 8.55 -10.58
C THR A 180 -16.92 7.41 -9.71
N VAL A 181 -15.71 7.55 -9.17
CA VAL A 181 -15.15 6.53 -8.25
C VAL A 181 -16.07 6.29 -7.06
N LYS A 182 -16.59 7.34 -6.44
CA LYS A 182 -17.53 7.22 -5.30
C LYS A 182 -18.82 6.48 -5.66
N GLU A 183 -19.41 6.80 -6.79
CA GLU A 183 -20.64 6.12 -7.25
C GLU A 183 -20.39 4.64 -7.54
N ALA A 184 -19.24 4.31 -8.14
CA ALA A 184 -18.86 2.92 -8.39
C ALA A 184 -18.63 2.15 -7.08
N MET A 185 -17.94 2.75 -6.10
CA MET A 185 -17.74 2.14 -4.78
C MET A 185 -19.06 1.92 -4.05
N GLU A 186 -20.00 2.86 -4.14
CA GLU A 186 -21.34 2.70 -3.58
C GLU A 186 -22.11 1.57 -4.27
N GLN A 187 -22.03 1.47 -5.60
CA GLN A 187 -22.63 0.38 -6.34
C GLN A 187 -22.04 -0.97 -5.95
N MET A 188 -20.71 -1.07 -5.85
CA MET A 188 -20.03 -2.30 -5.43
C MET A 188 -20.45 -2.72 -4.02
N ARG A 189 -20.60 -1.74 -3.11
CA ARG A 189 -21.14 -1.99 -1.77
C ARG A 189 -22.57 -2.56 -1.82
N ALA A 190 -23.43 -1.96 -2.63
CA ALA A 190 -24.81 -2.41 -2.79
C ALA A 190 -24.90 -3.83 -3.40
N ASP A 191 -23.97 -4.20 -4.29
CA ASP A 191 -23.86 -5.52 -4.91
C ASP A 191 -23.24 -6.58 -3.98
N GLY A 192 -22.85 -6.16 -2.76
CA GLY A 192 -22.27 -7.04 -1.74
C GLY A 192 -20.84 -7.47 -2.05
N ILE A 193 -20.08 -6.66 -2.79
CA ILE A 193 -18.64 -6.87 -2.98
C ILE A 193 -17.97 -6.67 -1.64
N THR A 194 -17.02 -7.55 -1.31
CA THR A 194 -16.27 -7.51 -0.06
C THR A 194 -14.81 -7.07 -0.27
N ASP A 195 -14.23 -7.39 -1.42
CA ASP A 195 -12.83 -7.12 -1.73
C ASP A 195 -12.73 -6.44 -3.10
N VAL A 196 -12.10 -5.28 -3.12
CA VAL A 196 -11.98 -4.43 -4.31
C VAL A 196 -10.52 -4.30 -4.72
N LEU A 197 -10.22 -4.62 -5.98
CA LEU A 197 -8.98 -4.24 -6.63
C LEU A 197 -9.27 -3.03 -7.52
N VAL A 198 -8.72 -1.88 -7.17
CA VAL A 198 -8.82 -0.65 -7.96
C VAL A 198 -7.63 -0.60 -8.92
N GLN A 199 -7.89 -0.71 -10.22
CA GLN A 199 -6.87 -0.63 -11.26
C GLN A 199 -6.98 0.69 -12.02
N PRO A 200 -6.05 1.64 -11.81
CA PRO A 200 -5.99 2.84 -12.63
C PRO A 200 -5.48 2.49 -14.05
N THR A 201 -6.06 3.15 -15.05
CA THR A 201 -5.52 3.14 -16.42
C THR A 201 -4.75 4.44 -16.72
N HIS A 202 -4.42 5.21 -15.69
CA HIS A 202 -3.59 6.41 -15.79
C HIS A 202 -2.17 6.04 -16.24
N VAL A 203 -1.56 6.90 -17.04
CA VAL A 203 -0.20 6.66 -17.53
C VAL A 203 0.85 6.90 -16.43
N ILE A 204 0.64 7.93 -15.61
CA ILE A 204 1.59 8.34 -14.56
C ILE A 204 0.90 8.43 -13.19
N ASN A 205 1.71 8.34 -12.14
CA ASN A 205 1.27 8.60 -10.78
C ASN A 205 1.20 10.13 -10.52
N GLY A 206 0.03 10.71 -10.74
CA GLY A 206 -0.22 12.15 -10.60
C GLY A 206 -1.45 12.44 -9.74
N ILE A 207 -1.83 13.72 -9.65
CA ILE A 207 -2.93 14.23 -8.81
C ILE A 207 -4.25 13.44 -9.03
N GLU A 208 -4.56 13.08 -10.27
CA GLU A 208 -5.78 12.30 -10.59
C GLU A 208 -5.75 10.90 -9.93
N ASN A 209 -4.58 10.27 -9.89
CA ASN A 209 -4.41 8.98 -9.23
C ASN A 209 -4.53 9.10 -7.70
N ASP A 210 -4.00 10.18 -7.12
CA ASP A 210 -4.10 10.43 -5.68
C ASP A 210 -5.55 10.71 -5.27
N LEU A 211 -6.27 11.55 -6.01
CA LEU A 211 -7.68 11.83 -5.78
C LEU A 211 -8.56 10.59 -5.94
N MET A 212 -8.27 9.74 -6.91
CA MET A 212 -8.94 8.45 -7.10
C MET A 212 -8.74 7.54 -5.89
N LYS A 213 -7.50 7.43 -5.37
CA LYS A 213 -7.20 6.65 -4.17
C LYS A 213 -7.93 7.20 -2.94
N GLU A 214 -7.94 8.53 -2.76
CA GLU A 214 -8.67 9.18 -1.66
C GLU A 214 -10.17 8.89 -1.74
N ASP A 215 -10.78 9.04 -2.92
CA ASP A 215 -12.20 8.75 -3.15
C ASP A 215 -12.53 7.28 -2.85
N ALA A 216 -11.73 6.32 -3.29
CA ALA A 216 -11.93 4.90 -3.01
C ALA A 216 -11.74 4.58 -1.52
N LEU A 217 -10.68 5.12 -0.88
CA LEU A 217 -10.39 4.89 0.53
C LEU A 217 -11.44 5.51 1.46
N SER A 218 -12.21 6.50 1.02
CA SER A 218 -13.33 7.04 1.81
C SER A 218 -14.43 6.00 2.08
N TYR A 219 -14.41 4.87 1.35
CA TYR A 219 -15.30 3.71 1.54
C TYR A 219 -14.67 2.54 2.29
N ARG A 220 -13.46 2.72 2.84
CA ARG A 220 -12.68 1.64 3.46
C ARG A 220 -13.44 0.82 4.50
N GLU A 221 -14.31 1.45 5.27
CA GLU A 221 -15.08 0.80 6.34
C GLU A 221 -16.14 -0.20 5.83
N TYR A 222 -16.54 -0.09 4.55
CA TYR A 222 -17.58 -0.93 3.94
C TYR A 222 -17.03 -2.17 3.25
N PHE A 223 -15.71 -2.28 3.08
CA PHE A 223 -15.06 -3.38 2.39
C PHE A 223 -14.07 -4.09 3.30
N HIS A 224 -13.95 -5.39 3.11
CA HIS A 224 -12.94 -6.19 3.79
C HIS A 224 -11.52 -5.76 3.35
N SER A 225 -11.32 -5.59 2.03
CA SER A 225 -10.07 -5.06 1.49
C SER A 225 -10.31 -4.12 0.31
N ILE A 226 -9.45 -3.09 0.20
CA ILE A 226 -9.31 -2.26 -1.00
C ILE A 226 -7.82 -2.25 -1.33
N SER A 227 -7.46 -2.81 -2.48
CA SER A 227 -6.10 -2.86 -3.01
C SER A 227 -6.00 -2.01 -4.26
N PHE A 228 -4.82 -1.48 -4.56
CA PHE A 228 -4.59 -0.63 -5.71
C PHE A 228 -3.51 -1.22 -6.59
N GLY A 229 -3.77 -1.27 -7.89
CA GLY A 229 -2.74 -1.43 -8.91
C GLY A 229 -2.00 -0.11 -9.16
N ASP A 230 -0.86 -0.21 -9.82
CA ASP A 230 -0.06 0.96 -10.19
C ASP A 230 -0.46 1.52 -11.57
N PRO A 231 -0.26 2.82 -11.82
CA PRO A 231 -0.29 3.40 -13.16
C PRO A 231 0.78 2.79 -14.08
N LEU A 232 0.61 2.96 -15.39
CA LEU A 232 1.46 2.32 -16.41
C LEU A 232 2.95 2.65 -16.27
N LEU A 233 3.29 3.91 -15.95
CA LEU A 233 4.68 4.37 -15.83
C LEU A 233 4.97 4.78 -14.39
N THR A 234 5.33 3.81 -13.55
CA THR A 234 5.63 4.02 -12.13
C THR A 234 7.10 3.80 -11.81
N SER A 235 7.78 2.92 -12.54
CA SER A 235 9.20 2.60 -12.37
C SER A 235 10.03 2.86 -13.63
N GLU A 236 11.36 2.85 -13.51
CA GLU A 236 12.26 2.91 -14.66
C GLU A 236 12.09 1.68 -15.57
N GLN A 237 11.75 0.53 -15.00
CA GLN A 237 11.50 -0.69 -15.74
C GLN A 237 10.27 -0.57 -16.63
N ASP A 238 9.17 0.00 -16.12
CA ASP A 238 7.95 0.24 -16.88
C ASP A 238 8.23 1.13 -18.10
N ASN A 239 9.06 2.18 -17.90
CA ASN A 239 9.47 3.06 -19.01
C ASN A 239 10.24 2.29 -20.09
N LEU A 240 11.14 1.39 -19.71
CA LEU A 240 11.91 0.58 -20.66
C LEU A 240 11.00 -0.41 -21.41
N GLU A 241 10.06 -1.03 -20.77
CA GLU A 241 9.12 -1.97 -21.38
C GLU A 241 8.21 -1.28 -22.40
N VAL A 242 7.70 -0.08 -22.07
CA VAL A 242 6.87 0.71 -23.00
C VAL A 242 7.67 1.22 -24.21
N ILE A 243 8.99 1.53 -24.04
CA ILE A 243 9.85 1.95 -25.17
C ILE A 243 10.16 0.77 -26.09
N GLN A 244 10.18 -0.46 -25.60
CA GLN A 244 10.48 -1.66 -26.35
C GLN A 244 9.27 -2.29 -27.05
N ALA A 245 8.05 -1.94 -26.63
CA ALA A 245 6.80 -2.41 -27.20
C ALA A 245 6.40 -1.63 -28.45
#